data_abc5dbfb8f63b4b8b2235bcee5dc5c9a
#
_entry.id   abc5dbfb8f63b4b8b2235bcee5dc5c9a
#
_cell.length_a   1.000
_cell.length_b   1.000
_cell.length_c   1.000
_cell.angle_alpha   90.00
_cell.angle_beta   90.00
_cell.angle_gamma   90.00
#
_symmetry.space_group_name_H-M   'P 1'
#
loop_
_entity.id
_entity.type
_entity.pdbx_description
1 polymer ?
#
loop_
_entity_poly.entity_id
_entity_poly.type
_entity_poly.pdbx_seq_one_letter_code
_entity_poly.pdbx_strand_id
1 'polypeptide(L)'
;MSKLPPSGAGVFAAQFPEAWSAYEALGKACAESGPLDARTRRLIKLALSVGARSEGAVHSHARQAVAEGMSAEELRQVAALAITSLGFPAAMAGLSWINDILKDEG
;
A
#
# COMPACT_ATOMS: atom_id res chain seq x y z
N MET A 1 -7.33 7.40 16.57
CA MET A 1 -7.90 6.07 16.31
C MET A 1 -8.45 6.00 14.90
N SER A 2 -8.12 4.97 14.19
CA SER A 2 -8.56 4.78 12.80
C SER A 2 -10.06 4.50 12.73
N LYS A 3 -10.74 5.14 11.76
CA LYS A 3 -12.16 4.89 11.48
C LYS A 3 -12.36 3.78 10.45
N LEU A 4 -11.27 3.30 9.86
CA LEU A 4 -11.33 2.24 8.86
C LEU A 4 -11.40 0.87 9.55
N PRO A 5 -11.97 -0.14 8.90
CA PRO A 5 -11.99 -1.48 9.47
C PRO A 5 -10.58 -2.03 9.65
N PRO A 6 -10.38 -3.03 10.51
CA PRO A 6 -9.08 -3.68 10.66
C PRO A 6 -8.58 -4.20 9.31
N SER A 7 -7.26 -4.18 9.12
CA SER A 7 -6.70 -4.69 7.88
C SER A 7 -6.93 -6.19 7.74
N GLY A 8 -7.19 -6.64 6.51
CA GLY A 8 -7.32 -8.06 6.21
C GLY A 8 -6.06 -8.83 6.58
N ALA A 9 -4.89 -8.21 6.41
CA ALA A 9 -3.61 -8.81 6.78
C ALA A 9 -3.53 -9.05 8.28
N GLY A 10 -3.97 -8.11 9.10
CA GLY A 10 -3.98 -8.27 10.56
C GLY A 10 -4.91 -9.39 11.01
N VAL A 11 -6.08 -9.49 10.40
CA VAL A 11 -7.04 -10.56 10.69
C VAL A 11 -6.44 -11.91 10.30
N PHE A 12 -5.86 -12.00 9.11
CA PHE A 12 -5.25 -13.23 8.61
C PHE A 12 -4.10 -13.68 9.50
N ALA A 13 -3.24 -12.75 9.90
CA ALA A 13 -2.09 -13.05 10.77
C ALA A 13 -2.54 -13.65 12.11
N ALA A 14 -3.65 -13.16 12.67
CA ALA A 14 -4.20 -13.67 13.91
C ALA A 14 -4.79 -15.05 13.76
N GLN A 15 -5.46 -15.30 12.62
CA GLN A 15 -6.14 -16.58 12.38
C GLN A 15 -5.20 -17.65 11.85
N PHE A 16 -4.16 -17.29 11.11
CA PHE A 16 -3.24 -18.22 10.45
C PHE A 16 -1.79 -17.78 10.67
N PRO A 17 -1.28 -17.86 11.91
CA PRO A 17 0.04 -17.31 12.23
C PRO A 17 1.20 -17.94 11.46
N GLU A 18 1.14 -19.25 11.22
CA GLU A 18 2.22 -19.93 10.50
C GLU A 18 2.25 -19.54 9.03
N ALA A 19 1.07 -19.46 8.40
CA ALA A 19 0.96 -19.03 7.00
C ALA A 19 1.40 -17.56 6.88
N TRP A 20 1.03 -16.73 7.83
CA TRP A 20 1.46 -15.33 7.84
C TRP A 20 2.98 -15.21 7.96
N SER A 21 3.59 -16.01 8.84
CA SER A 21 5.05 -16.02 9.01
C SER A 21 5.76 -16.41 7.70
N ALA A 22 5.23 -17.42 7.00
CA ALA A 22 5.79 -17.84 5.71
C ALA A 22 5.64 -16.73 4.66
N TYR A 23 4.50 -16.04 4.67
CA TYR A 23 4.26 -14.93 3.74
C TYR A 23 5.22 -13.77 4.01
N GLU A 24 5.46 -13.44 5.28
CA GLU A 24 6.42 -12.39 5.64
C GLU A 24 7.83 -12.74 5.19
N ALA A 25 8.22 -14.01 5.35
CA ALA A 25 9.53 -14.47 4.90
C ALA A 25 9.67 -14.35 3.37
N LEU A 26 8.61 -14.67 2.63
CA LEU A 26 8.58 -14.48 1.18
C LEU A 26 8.72 -13.01 0.82
N GLY A 27 7.98 -12.13 1.49
CA GLY A 27 8.06 -10.68 1.27
C GLY A 27 9.46 -10.14 1.48
N LYS A 28 10.12 -10.60 2.54
CA LYS A 28 11.50 -10.21 2.83
C LYS A 28 12.46 -10.68 1.73
N ALA A 29 12.32 -11.93 1.29
CA ALA A 29 13.15 -12.47 0.21
C ALA A 29 12.96 -11.67 -1.08
N CYS A 30 11.72 -11.31 -1.41
CA CYS A 30 11.44 -10.48 -2.59
C CYS A 30 12.07 -9.09 -2.46
N ALA A 31 11.98 -8.49 -1.28
CA ALA A 31 12.56 -7.16 -1.04
C ALA A 31 14.09 -7.16 -1.19
N GLU A 32 14.73 -8.26 -0.82
CA GLU A 32 16.19 -8.41 -0.86
C GLU A 32 16.70 -8.98 -2.19
N SER A 33 15.81 -9.21 -3.15
CA SER A 33 16.17 -9.87 -4.41
C SER A 33 16.88 -8.98 -5.43
N GLY A 34 16.98 -7.69 -5.17
CA GLY A 34 17.59 -6.74 -6.10
C GLY A 34 17.98 -5.43 -5.42
N PRO A 35 18.45 -4.45 -6.21
CA PRO A 35 19.08 -3.24 -5.66
C PRO A 35 18.12 -2.11 -5.31
N LEU A 36 16.80 -2.27 -5.49
CA LEU A 36 15.86 -1.19 -5.20
C LEU A 36 15.82 -0.92 -3.69
N ASP A 37 15.92 0.35 -3.31
CA ASP A 37 15.90 0.75 -1.92
C ASP A 37 14.48 0.65 -1.32
N ALA A 38 14.39 0.76 -0.01
CA ALA A 38 13.12 0.58 0.70
C ALA A 38 12.06 1.59 0.25
N ARG A 39 12.45 2.85 0.04
CA ARG A 39 11.53 3.91 -0.38
C ARG A 39 10.95 3.61 -1.75
N THR A 40 11.79 3.25 -2.70
CA THR A 40 11.37 2.89 -4.06
C THR A 40 10.45 1.68 -4.03
N ARG A 41 10.81 0.65 -3.26
CA ARG A 41 9.97 -0.54 -3.12
C ARG A 41 8.59 -0.20 -2.58
N ARG A 42 8.50 0.71 -1.61
CA ARG A 42 7.20 1.10 -1.04
C ARG A 42 6.32 1.79 -2.08
N LEU A 43 6.89 2.71 -2.85
CA LEU A 43 6.13 3.41 -3.89
C LEU A 43 5.67 2.45 -4.98
N ILE A 44 6.51 1.50 -5.37
CA ILE A 44 6.14 0.46 -6.35
C ILE A 44 4.99 -0.38 -5.81
N LYS A 45 5.06 -0.82 -4.55
CA LYS A 45 4.01 -1.64 -3.94
C LYS A 45 2.68 -0.89 -3.87
N LEU A 46 2.73 0.39 -3.55
CA LEU A 46 1.53 1.22 -3.56
C LEU A 46 0.94 1.28 -4.97
N ALA A 47 1.78 1.52 -5.99
CA ALA A 47 1.33 1.59 -7.38
C ALA A 47 0.74 0.26 -7.84
N LEU A 48 1.37 -0.86 -7.50
CA LEU A 48 0.85 -2.19 -7.84
C LEU A 48 -0.51 -2.44 -7.19
N SER A 49 -0.70 -1.95 -5.96
CA SER A 49 -1.97 -2.07 -5.24
C SER A 49 -3.08 -1.29 -5.93
N VAL A 50 -2.76 -0.09 -6.42
CA VAL A 50 -3.70 0.71 -7.21
C VAL A 50 -4.07 -0.04 -8.49
N GLY A 51 -3.08 -0.60 -9.18
CA GLY A 51 -3.28 -1.37 -10.41
C GLY A 51 -4.12 -2.61 -10.19
N ALA A 52 -3.96 -3.26 -9.06
CA ALA A 52 -4.75 -4.44 -8.69
C ALA A 52 -6.16 -4.07 -8.22
N ARG A 53 -6.46 -2.79 -8.07
CA ARG A 53 -7.73 -2.28 -7.54
C ARG A 53 -8.07 -2.89 -6.18
N SER A 54 -7.05 -3.05 -5.36
CA SER A 54 -7.21 -3.64 -4.03
C SER A 54 -7.24 -2.56 -2.97
N GLU A 55 -8.43 -2.22 -2.51
CA GLU A 55 -8.62 -1.19 -1.48
C GLU A 55 -7.80 -1.49 -0.23
N GLY A 56 -7.87 -2.73 0.25
CA GLY A 56 -7.12 -3.14 1.45
C GLY A 56 -5.63 -3.01 1.28
N ALA A 57 -5.09 -3.38 0.11
CA ALA A 57 -3.67 -3.26 -0.16
C ALA A 57 -3.24 -1.80 -0.29
N VAL A 58 -4.04 -0.95 -0.94
CA VAL A 58 -3.76 0.48 -1.03
C VAL A 58 -3.71 1.09 0.37
N HIS A 59 -4.71 0.80 1.21
CA HIS A 59 -4.72 1.29 2.60
C HIS A 59 -3.47 0.83 3.35
N SER A 60 -3.10 -0.44 3.25
CA SER A 60 -1.94 -1.00 3.94
C SER A 60 -0.64 -0.32 3.50
N HIS A 61 -0.40 -0.24 2.20
CA HIS A 61 0.83 0.35 1.69
C HIS A 61 0.88 1.86 1.93
N ALA A 62 -0.26 2.55 1.88
CA ALA A 62 -0.32 3.98 2.19
C ALA A 62 0.02 4.23 3.67
N ARG A 63 -0.54 3.43 4.59
CA ARG A 63 -0.21 3.55 6.02
C ARG A 63 1.28 3.35 6.27
N GLN A 64 1.84 2.33 5.65
CA GLN A 64 3.27 2.05 5.81
C GLN A 64 4.13 3.17 5.22
N ALA A 65 3.73 3.72 4.08
CA ALA A 65 4.44 4.84 3.46
C ALA A 65 4.46 6.07 4.37
N VAL A 66 3.32 6.40 4.99
CA VAL A 66 3.23 7.51 5.94
C VAL A 66 4.15 7.25 7.13
N ALA A 67 4.11 6.04 7.69
CA ALA A 67 4.96 5.67 8.83
C ALA A 67 6.44 5.72 8.48
N GLU A 68 6.79 5.51 7.20
CA GLU A 68 8.17 5.56 6.71
C GLU A 68 8.61 6.97 6.32
N GLY A 69 7.76 7.96 6.56
CA GLY A 69 8.11 9.36 6.35
C GLY A 69 7.82 9.93 4.98
N MET A 70 7.05 9.24 4.15
CA MET A 70 6.68 9.75 2.83
C MET A 70 5.59 10.81 2.95
N SER A 71 5.67 11.82 2.09
CA SER A 71 4.73 12.94 2.13
C SER A 71 3.41 12.60 1.44
N ALA A 72 2.36 13.34 1.81
CA ALA A 72 1.06 13.22 1.14
C ALA A 72 1.19 13.46 -0.36
N GLU A 73 2.04 14.42 -0.75
CA GLU A 73 2.25 14.74 -2.16
C GLU A 73 2.84 13.56 -2.93
N GLU A 74 3.78 12.84 -2.32
CA GLU A 74 4.38 11.67 -2.96
C GLU A 74 3.36 10.56 -3.16
N LEU A 75 2.53 10.30 -2.16
CA LEU A 75 1.50 9.27 -2.28
C LEU A 75 0.46 9.64 -3.33
N ARG A 76 0.02 10.89 -3.35
CA ARG A 76 -0.95 11.35 -4.34
C ARG A 76 -0.38 11.32 -5.75
N GLN A 77 0.91 11.55 -5.91
CA GLN A 77 1.57 11.46 -7.22
C GLN A 77 1.50 10.04 -7.79
N VAL A 78 1.56 9.01 -6.94
CA VAL A 78 1.42 7.63 -7.41
C VAL A 78 0.08 7.47 -8.14
N ALA A 79 -1.01 8.01 -7.57
CA ALA A 79 -2.32 7.95 -8.22
C ALA A 79 -2.35 8.79 -9.50
N ALA A 80 -1.71 9.97 -9.48
CA ALA A 80 -1.67 10.81 -10.68
C ALA A 80 -0.95 10.10 -11.83
N LEU A 81 0.16 9.44 -11.54
CA LEU A 81 0.90 8.69 -12.55
C LEU A 81 0.09 7.52 -13.10
N ALA A 82 -0.80 6.97 -12.30
CA ALA A 82 -1.66 5.85 -12.72
C ALA A 82 -2.64 6.22 -13.82
N ILE A 83 -2.99 7.51 -13.96
CA ILE A 83 -3.99 7.94 -14.96
C ILE A 83 -3.59 7.50 -16.37
N THR A 84 -2.35 7.72 -16.74
CA THR A 84 -1.89 7.42 -18.10
C THR A 84 -1.51 5.95 -18.31
N SER A 85 -1.50 5.15 -17.24
CA SER A 85 -1.19 3.72 -17.33
C SER A 85 -2.43 2.85 -17.15
N LEU A 86 -3.36 3.26 -16.28
CA LEU A 86 -4.50 2.44 -15.88
C LEU A 86 -5.85 3.07 -16.25
N GLY A 87 -5.86 4.35 -16.64
CA GLY A 87 -7.07 5.10 -16.92
C GLY A 87 -7.58 5.87 -15.70
N PHE A 88 -8.40 6.89 -15.97
CA PHE A 88 -8.88 7.82 -14.96
C PHE A 88 -9.70 7.14 -13.85
N PRO A 89 -10.65 6.25 -14.16
CA PRO A 89 -11.46 5.63 -13.09
C PRO A 89 -10.62 4.83 -12.09
N ALA A 90 -9.67 4.05 -12.55
CA ALA A 90 -8.80 3.27 -11.66
C ALA A 90 -7.91 4.18 -10.81
N ALA A 91 -7.37 5.24 -11.42
CA ALA A 91 -6.54 6.21 -10.71
C ALA A 91 -7.34 6.94 -9.64
N MET A 92 -8.59 7.30 -9.92
CA MET A 92 -9.46 7.99 -8.96
C MET A 92 -9.83 7.09 -7.79
N ALA A 93 -10.09 5.81 -8.04
CA ALA A 93 -10.31 4.86 -6.96
C ALA A 93 -9.07 4.80 -6.05
N GLY A 94 -7.89 4.66 -6.64
CA GLY A 94 -6.63 4.63 -5.89
C GLY A 94 -6.41 5.91 -5.08
N LEU A 95 -6.65 7.06 -5.69
CA LEU A 95 -6.52 8.35 -5.00
C LEU A 95 -7.48 8.45 -3.81
N SER A 96 -8.71 8.01 -4.00
CA SER A 96 -9.71 8.00 -2.93
C SER A 96 -9.23 7.18 -1.73
N TRP A 97 -8.70 5.99 -1.99
CA TRP A 97 -8.21 5.11 -0.92
C TRP A 97 -6.92 5.64 -0.26
N ILE A 98 -6.05 6.28 -1.03
CA ILE A 98 -4.88 6.96 -0.47
C ILE A 98 -5.35 8.11 0.44
N ASN A 99 -6.30 8.89 -0.01
CA ASN A 99 -6.83 10.01 0.77
C ASN A 99 -7.52 9.54 2.06
N ASP A 100 -8.14 8.36 2.06
CA ASP A 100 -8.69 7.77 3.29
C ASP A 100 -7.61 7.69 4.37
N ILE A 101 -6.43 7.21 4.01
CA ILE A 101 -5.33 7.05 4.94
C ILE A 101 -4.74 8.41 5.35
N LEU A 102 -4.57 9.32 4.41
CA LEU A 102 -4.03 10.64 4.71
C LEU A 102 -4.92 11.41 5.67
N LYS A 103 -6.25 11.27 5.55
CA LYS A 103 -7.20 11.90 6.47
C LYS A 103 -7.22 11.19 7.82
N ASP A 104 -7.15 9.86 7.82
CA ASP A 104 -7.21 9.05 9.02
C ASP A 104 -5.94 9.24 9.87
N GLU A 105 -4.79 9.36 9.24
CA GLU A 105 -3.49 9.52 9.92
C GLU A 105 -3.18 10.98 10.24
N GLY A 106 -3.75 11.89 9.49
CA GLY A 106 -3.49 13.31 9.61
C GLY A 106 -4.52 14.06 10.37
#